data_04f53134182d1caeaf7c1dfedd27177b
#
_entry.id   04f53134182d1caeaf7c1dfedd27177b
#
_cell.length_a   1.000
_cell.length_b   1.000
_cell.length_c   1.000
_cell.angle_alpha   90.00
_cell.angle_beta   90.00
_cell.angle_gamma   90.00
#
_symmetry.space_group_name_H-M   'P 1'
#
loop_
_entity.id
_entity.type
_entity.pdbx_description
1 polymer ?
#
loop_
_entity_poly.entity_id
_entity_poly.type
_entity_poly.pdbx_seq_one_letter_code
_entity_poly.pdbx_strand_id
1 'polypeptide(L)'
;MNSLSTKDRILDSAQALAQTRGFNAFSYADIAGELGIRKASIHHHFPSKFDLEAELLSRYRLSFDSELNSIQSGAVGSMEQLQRYTQLYLSTLKNNRICLGGMMASDVGALPDELAPALNSFFEEQVEWLAEVLRNGKSEGEINFSGSAESQAQLLLAALQGGLLMANAMGDESVFTQMRNTLLTQLK
;
A
#
# COMPACT_ATOMS: atom_id res chain seq x y z
N MET A 1 -9.98 15.49 22.53
CA MET A 1 -9.05 15.12 21.47
C MET A 1 -7.98 14.24 22.10
N ASN A 2 -7.99 12.93 21.84
CA ASN A 2 -6.93 12.04 22.33
C ASN A 2 -5.65 12.39 21.55
N SER A 3 -4.61 12.88 22.23
CA SER A 3 -3.32 13.10 21.59
C SER A 3 -2.73 11.71 21.21
N LEU A 4 -2.27 11.56 19.98
CA LEU A 4 -1.55 10.35 19.52
C LEU A 4 -0.41 10.02 20.48
N SER A 5 -0.21 8.74 20.76
CA SER A 5 0.90 8.28 21.59
C SER A 5 2.25 8.63 20.91
N THR A 6 3.33 8.69 21.67
CA THR A 6 4.68 8.89 21.10
C THR A 6 5.02 7.77 20.11
N LYS A 7 4.61 6.53 20.39
CA LYS A 7 4.79 5.37 19.50
C LYS A 7 4.08 5.62 18.16
N ASP A 8 2.83 6.06 18.17
CA ASP A 8 2.06 6.33 16.94
C ASP A 8 2.68 7.46 16.13
N ARG A 9 3.12 8.53 16.78
CA ARG A 9 3.80 9.65 16.10
C ARG A 9 5.11 9.19 15.42
N ILE A 10 5.88 8.31 16.06
CA ILE A 10 7.08 7.72 15.47
C ILE A 10 6.71 6.89 14.24
N LEU A 11 5.68 6.04 14.32
CA LEU A 11 5.20 5.23 13.22
C LEU A 11 4.69 6.09 12.06
N ASP A 12 3.96 7.17 12.33
CA ASP A 12 3.46 8.08 11.28
C ASP A 12 4.59 8.77 10.53
N SER A 13 5.60 9.30 11.25
CA SER A 13 6.79 9.91 10.67
C SER A 13 7.60 8.87 9.85
N ALA A 14 7.86 7.71 10.43
CA ALA A 14 8.59 6.63 9.76
C ALA A 14 7.86 6.14 8.49
N GLN A 15 6.53 6.01 8.53
CA GLN A 15 5.73 5.63 7.37
C GLN A 15 5.84 6.68 6.26
N ALA A 16 5.73 7.97 6.60
CA ALA A 16 5.87 9.05 5.64
C ALA A 16 7.26 9.05 4.98
N LEU A 17 8.32 8.89 5.77
CA LEU A 17 9.69 8.80 5.27
C LEU A 17 9.90 7.57 4.37
N ALA A 18 9.41 6.40 4.80
CA ALA A 18 9.51 5.17 4.03
C ALA A 18 8.79 5.27 2.68
N GLN A 19 7.57 5.83 2.67
CA GLN A 19 6.77 5.98 1.46
C GLN A 19 7.29 7.06 0.48
N THR A 20 8.12 8.00 0.96
CA THR A 20 8.67 9.08 0.13
C THR A 20 10.12 8.87 -0.28
N ARG A 21 10.93 8.22 0.57
CA ARG A 21 12.39 8.10 0.39
C ARG A 21 12.89 6.66 0.31
N GLY A 22 12.07 5.69 0.78
CA GLY A 22 12.51 4.31 0.98
C GLY A 22 13.07 4.07 2.39
N PHE A 23 13.05 2.79 2.83
CA PHE A 23 13.48 2.42 4.19
C PHE A 23 14.97 2.69 4.45
N ASN A 24 15.81 2.55 3.44
CA ASN A 24 17.25 2.72 3.57
C ASN A 24 17.69 4.19 3.56
N ALA A 25 16.79 5.13 3.20
CA ALA A 25 17.11 6.54 3.03
C ALA A 25 16.80 7.41 4.27
N PHE A 26 16.39 6.82 5.39
CA PHE A 26 16.19 7.54 6.65
C PHE A 26 16.70 6.76 7.87
N SER A 27 16.95 7.49 8.94
CA SER A 27 17.46 7.00 10.22
C SER A 27 16.58 7.46 11.39
N TYR A 28 16.83 6.92 12.58
CA TYR A 28 16.20 7.42 13.80
C TYR A 28 16.52 8.89 14.12
N ALA A 29 17.63 9.42 13.59
CA ALA A 29 17.95 10.84 13.74
C ALA A 29 16.99 11.71 12.92
N ASP A 30 16.57 11.26 11.73
CA ASP A 30 15.61 11.98 10.90
C ASP A 30 14.24 12.04 11.58
N ILE A 31 13.74 10.90 12.10
CA ILE A 31 12.48 10.84 12.86
C ILE A 31 12.56 11.72 14.11
N ALA A 32 13.68 11.65 14.85
CA ALA A 32 13.88 12.44 16.07
C ALA A 32 13.85 13.94 15.78
N GLY A 33 14.49 14.36 14.68
CA GLY A 33 14.50 15.75 14.21
C GLY A 33 13.11 16.25 13.81
N GLU A 34 12.36 15.45 13.05
CA GLU A 34 11.00 15.77 12.60
C GLU A 34 10.02 15.92 13.78
N LEU A 35 10.12 15.04 14.78
CA LEU A 35 9.19 15.00 15.92
C LEU A 35 9.63 15.90 17.10
N GLY A 36 10.84 16.43 17.08
CA GLY A 36 11.40 17.19 18.19
C GLY A 36 11.63 16.35 19.46
N ILE A 37 11.95 15.06 19.33
CA ILE A 37 12.19 14.13 20.44
C ILE A 37 13.63 13.63 20.46
N ARG A 38 14.06 13.04 21.58
CA ARG A 38 15.39 12.43 21.67
C ARG A 38 15.43 11.08 20.93
N LYS A 39 16.53 10.77 20.23
CA LYS A 39 16.75 9.46 19.59
C LYS A 39 16.56 8.29 20.58
N ALA A 40 16.95 8.48 21.85
CA ALA A 40 16.73 7.49 22.92
C ALA A 40 15.25 7.13 23.14
N SER A 41 14.33 8.09 22.90
CA SER A 41 12.89 7.82 23.00
C SER A 41 12.41 6.90 21.88
N ILE A 42 13.01 6.98 20.68
CA ILE A 42 12.70 6.08 19.58
C ILE A 42 13.22 4.68 19.91
N HIS A 43 14.47 4.56 20.36
CA HIS A 43 15.05 3.27 20.77
C HIS A 43 14.29 2.60 21.94
N HIS A 44 13.63 3.38 22.79
CA HIS A 44 12.76 2.84 23.84
C HIS A 44 11.53 2.12 23.27
N HIS A 45 10.96 2.63 22.18
CA HIS A 45 9.79 2.02 21.51
C HIS A 45 10.19 0.97 20.48
N PHE A 46 11.29 1.20 19.78
CA PHE A 46 11.79 0.38 18.69
C PHE A 46 13.30 0.18 18.87
N PRO A 47 13.72 -0.89 19.57
CA PRO A 47 15.14 -1.17 19.85
C PRO A 47 16.01 -1.25 18.61
N SER A 48 15.48 -1.79 17.52
CA SER A 48 16.11 -1.89 16.20
C SER A 48 15.26 -1.32 15.10
N LYS A 49 15.86 -1.05 13.94
CA LYS A 49 15.13 -0.63 12.74
C LYS A 49 14.20 -1.74 12.23
N PHE A 50 14.58 -2.99 12.44
CA PHE A 50 13.73 -4.15 12.17
C PHE A 50 12.41 -4.09 12.96
N ASP A 51 12.46 -3.79 14.27
CA ASP A 51 11.25 -3.69 15.10
C ASP A 51 10.32 -2.59 14.58
N LEU A 52 10.88 -1.47 14.11
CA LEU A 52 10.12 -0.38 13.49
C LEU A 52 9.50 -0.83 12.17
N GLU A 53 10.24 -1.51 11.31
CA GLU A 53 9.76 -2.01 10.01
C GLU A 53 8.65 -3.04 10.17
N ALA A 54 8.80 -3.99 11.10
CA ALA A 54 7.81 -5.01 11.41
C ALA A 54 6.49 -4.39 11.89
N GLU A 55 6.57 -3.45 12.81
CA GLU A 55 5.39 -2.76 13.32
C GLU A 55 4.72 -1.88 12.25
N LEU A 56 5.52 -1.22 11.40
CA LEU A 56 5.00 -0.43 10.27
C LEU A 56 4.24 -1.30 9.28
N LEU A 57 4.81 -2.44 8.87
CA LEU A 57 4.15 -3.36 7.95
C LEU A 57 2.86 -3.92 8.57
N SER A 58 2.90 -4.32 9.83
CA SER A 58 1.73 -4.82 10.56
C SER A 58 0.61 -3.78 10.62
N ARG A 59 0.93 -2.54 11.00
CA ARG A 59 -0.02 -1.43 11.07
C ARG A 59 -0.58 -1.07 9.69
N TYR A 60 0.26 -1.04 8.67
CA TYR A 60 -0.13 -0.73 7.30
C TYR A 60 -1.09 -1.79 6.76
N ARG A 61 -0.81 -3.08 6.99
CA ARG A 61 -1.66 -4.20 6.62
C ARG A 61 -3.04 -4.09 7.27
N LEU A 62 -3.12 -3.88 8.60
CA LEU A 62 -4.38 -3.69 9.30
C LEU A 62 -5.20 -2.49 8.78
N SER A 63 -4.51 -1.37 8.49
CA SER A 63 -5.17 -0.20 7.89
C SER A 63 -5.70 -0.52 6.49
N PHE A 64 -4.94 -1.25 5.69
CA PHE A 64 -5.35 -1.64 4.34
C PHE A 64 -6.55 -2.60 4.37
N ASP A 65 -6.54 -3.60 5.26
CA ASP A 65 -7.67 -4.51 5.48
C ASP A 65 -8.94 -3.76 5.88
N SER A 66 -8.81 -2.74 6.73
CA SER A 66 -9.93 -1.87 7.11
C SER A 66 -10.51 -1.13 5.90
N GLU A 67 -9.66 -0.64 4.99
CA GLU A 67 -10.10 -0.01 3.75
C GLU A 67 -10.80 -1.02 2.82
N LEU A 68 -10.27 -2.22 2.65
CA LEU A 68 -10.90 -3.27 1.84
C LEU A 68 -12.29 -3.65 2.38
N ASN A 69 -12.41 -3.82 3.69
CA ASN A 69 -13.69 -4.09 4.36
C ASN A 69 -14.69 -2.93 4.17
N SER A 70 -14.21 -1.68 4.23
CA SER A 70 -15.03 -0.49 3.98
C SER A 70 -15.52 -0.44 2.53
N ILE A 71 -14.66 -0.79 1.57
CA ILE A 71 -15.02 -0.88 0.16
C ILE A 71 -16.07 -1.96 -0.04
N GLN A 72 -15.86 -3.15 0.51
CA GLN A 72 -16.76 -4.29 0.36
C GLN A 72 -18.15 -4.02 0.93
N SER A 73 -18.23 -3.36 2.09
CA SER A 73 -19.49 -3.04 2.74
C SER A 73 -20.21 -1.82 2.14
N GLY A 74 -19.50 -0.92 1.49
CA GLY A 74 -20.04 0.36 1.00
C GLY A 74 -20.22 0.46 -0.51
N ALA A 75 -19.73 -0.49 -1.32
CA ALA A 75 -19.87 -0.49 -2.76
C ALA A 75 -21.12 -1.29 -3.19
N VAL A 76 -21.79 -0.85 -4.26
CA VAL A 76 -23.03 -1.49 -4.75
C VAL A 76 -22.74 -2.65 -5.70
N GLY A 77 -21.56 -2.69 -6.34
CA GLY A 77 -21.19 -3.74 -7.28
C GLY A 77 -19.68 -3.89 -7.44
N SER A 78 -19.28 -4.93 -8.14
CA SER A 78 -17.87 -5.31 -8.29
C SER A 78 -17.05 -4.25 -9.02
N MET A 79 -17.60 -3.59 -10.04
CA MET A 79 -16.91 -2.51 -10.75
C MET A 79 -16.65 -1.31 -9.83
N GLU A 80 -17.61 -0.96 -8.97
CA GLU A 80 -17.43 0.11 -7.98
C GLU A 80 -16.37 -0.26 -6.94
N GLN A 81 -16.32 -1.52 -6.51
CA GLN A 81 -15.27 -2.00 -5.61
C GLN A 81 -13.87 -1.82 -6.23
N LEU A 82 -13.70 -2.20 -7.50
CA LEU A 82 -12.43 -1.96 -8.23
C LEU A 82 -12.10 -0.48 -8.37
N GLN A 83 -13.08 0.36 -8.65
CA GLN A 83 -12.88 1.82 -8.73
C GLN A 83 -12.40 2.40 -7.40
N ARG A 84 -13.02 2.01 -6.28
CA ARG A 84 -12.63 2.45 -4.93
C ARG A 84 -11.26 1.90 -4.53
N TYR A 85 -10.98 0.62 -4.84
CA TYR A 85 -9.67 0.02 -4.61
C TYR A 85 -8.55 0.79 -5.32
N THR A 86 -8.72 1.04 -6.62
CA THR A 86 -7.72 1.80 -7.40
C THR A 86 -7.60 3.25 -6.94
N GLN A 87 -8.62 3.80 -6.28
CA GLN A 87 -8.59 5.14 -5.70
C GLN A 87 -7.67 5.22 -4.47
N LEU A 88 -7.46 4.13 -3.72
CA LEU A 88 -6.49 4.10 -2.61
C LEU A 88 -5.08 4.43 -3.11
N TYR A 89 -4.68 3.87 -4.24
CA TYR A 89 -3.39 4.14 -4.87
C TYR A 89 -3.27 5.59 -5.35
N LEU A 90 -4.31 6.11 -5.99
CA LEU A 90 -4.33 7.51 -6.43
C LEU A 90 -4.24 8.48 -5.25
N SER A 91 -4.91 8.17 -4.14
CA SER A 91 -4.85 8.97 -2.91
C SER A 91 -3.45 8.96 -2.30
N THR A 92 -2.75 7.83 -2.37
CA THR A 92 -1.36 7.71 -1.93
C THR A 92 -0.45 8.62 -2.76
N LEU A 93 -0.59 8.59 -4.09
CA LEU A 93 0.20 9.42 -5.02
C LEU A 93 -0.05 10.92 -4.81
N LYS A 94 -1.30 11.33 -4.60
CA LYS A 94 -1.66 12.74 -4.31
C LYS A 94 -0.99 13.30 -3.07
N ASN A 95 -0.59 12.44 -2.15
CA ASN A 95 0.20 12.80 -0.97
C ASN A 95 1.72 12.71 -1.20
N ASN A 96 2.17 12.60 -2.46
CA ASN A 96 3.56 12.38 -2.85
C ASN A 96 4.17 11.13 -2.18
N ARG A 97 3.37 10.07 -2.05
CA ARG A 97 3.78 8.80 -1.43
C ARG A 97 3.61 7.64 -2.40
N ILE A 98 4.36 6.58 -2.14
CA ILE A 98 4.22 5.29 -2.82
C ILE A 98 3.65 4.27 -1.84
N CYS A 99 3.05 3.19 -2.33
CA CYS A 99 2.60 2.07 -1.50
C CYS A 99 3.73 1.57 -0.60
N LEU A 100 3.49 1.47 0.71
CA LEU A 100 4.52 1.03 1.67
C LEU A 100 5.01 -0.38 1.34
N GLY A 101 4.09 -1.31 1.04
CA GLY A 101 4.44 -2.67 0.62
C GLY A 101 5.27 -2.69 -0.66
N GLY A 102 4.94 -1.84 -1.65
CA GLY A 102 5.72 -1.68 -2.88
C GLY A 102 7.14 -1.15 -2.62
N MET A 103 7.29 -0.20 -1.70
CA MET A 103 8.61 0.30 -1.29
C MET A 103 9.44 -0.78 -0.58
N MET A 104 8.81 -1.56 0.31
CA MET A 104 9.50 -2.69 0.96
C MET A 104 9.90 -3.77 -0.05
N ALA A 105 9.04 -4.08 -1.02
CA ALA A 105 9.33 -5.04 -2.07
C ALA A 105 10.46 -4.60 -3.01
N SER A 106 10.62 -3.30 -3.27
CA SER A 106 11.74 -2.78 -4.07
C SER A 106 13.09 -2.93 -3.37
N ASP A 107 13.10 -2.96 -2.03
CA ASP A 107 14.27 -3.11 -1.18
C ASP A 107 14.44 -4.56 -0.66
N VAL A 108 13.81 -5.55 -1.30
CA VAL A 108 13.75 -6.94 -0.81
C VAL A 108 15.12 -7.54 -0.50
N GLY A 109 16.18 -7.16 -1.23
CA GLY A 109 17.56 -7.61 -0.97
C GLY A 109 18.19 -7.04 0.32
N ALA A 110 17.58 -6.01 0.92
CA ALA A 110 17.99 -5.40 2.18
C ALA A 110 16.94 -5.63 3.29
N LEU A 111 15.80 -6.25 2.94
CA LEU A 111 14.74 -6.56 3.89
C LEU A 111 15.18 -7.75 4.75
N PRO A 112 15.04 -7.68 6.09
CA PRO A 112 15.27 -8.84 6.94
C PRO A 112 14.44 -10.05 6.53
N ASP A 113 15.04 -11.24 6.49
CA ASP A 113 14.39 -12.48 6.05
C ASP A 113 13.09 -12.75 6.83
N GLU A 114 13.04 -12.35 8.09
CA GLU A 114 11.87 -12.51 8.98
C GLU A 114 10.66 -11.67 8.54
N LEU A 115 10.85 -10.60 7.75
CA LEU A 115 9.76 -9.77 7.24
C LEU A 115 9.21 -10.26 5.90
N ALA A 116 9.95 -11.06 5.16
CA ALA A 116 9.53 -11.55 3.85
C ALA A 116 8.18 -12.31 3.90
N PRO A 117 7.89 -13.20 4.87
CA PRO A 117 6.58 -13.85 4.96
C PRO A 117 5.43 -12.87 5.18
N ALA A 118 5.62 -11.85 6.01
CA ALA A 118 4.58 -10.84 6.29
C ALA A 118 4.31 -9.95 5.05
N LEU A 119 5.37 -9.61 4.30
CA LEU A 119 5.23 -8.86 3.05
C LEU A 119 4.55 -9.69 1.95
N ASN A 120 4.90 -10.97 1.84
CA ASN A 120 4.23 -11.90 0.93
C ASN A 120 2.73 -11.98 1.24
N SER A 121 2.37 -12.22 2.52
CA SER A 121 0.97 -12.28 2.95
C SER A 121 0.20 -11.00 2.62
N PHE A 122 0.83 -9.83 2.76
CA PHE A 122 0.21 -8.54 2.40
C PHE A 122 -0.18 -8.49 0.92
N PHE A 123 0.64 -9.01 0.01
CA PHE A 123 0.31 -9.04 -1.42
C PHE A 123 -0.67 -10.18 -1.77
N GLU A 124 -0.52 -11.35 -1.15
CA GLU A 124 -1.42 -12.48 -1.35
C GLU A 124 -2.86 -12.13 -0.98
N GLU A 125 -3.08 -11.48 0.16
CA GLU A 125 -4.40 -11.01 0.60
C GLU A 125 -5.04 -10.03 -0.38
N GLN A 126 -4.27 -9.13 -0.96
CA GLN A 126 -4.78 -8.21 -1.98
C GLN A 126 -5.16 -8.93 -3.27
N VAL A 127 -4.32 -9.89 -3.71
CA VAL A 127 -4.63 -10.71 -4.90
C VAL A 127 -5.89 -11.53 -4.67
N GLU A 128 -6.05 -12.14 -3.49
CA GLU A 128 -7.23 -12.94 -3.15
C GLU A 128 -8.51 -12.08 -3.14
N TRP A 129 -8.47 -10.92 -2.47
CA TRP A 129 -9.59 -9.98 -2.44
C TRP A 129 -9.97 -9.51 -3.85
N LEU A 130 -9.00 -9.11 -4.67
CA LEU A 130 -9.23 -8.69 -6.05
C LEU A 130 -9.80 -9.84 -6.90
N ALA A 131 -9.29 -11.06 -6.74
CA ALA A 131 -9.79 -12.23 -7.46
C ALA A 131 -11.24 -12.54 -7.10
N GLU A 132 -11.63 -12.38 -5.84
CA GLU A 132 -13.01 -12.53 -5.40
C GLU A 132 -13.92 -11.48 -6.06
N VAL A 133 -13.54 -10.20 -6.02
CA VAL A 133 -14.28 -9.11 -6.68
C VAL A 133 -14.43 -9.38 -8.18
N LEU A 134 -13.37 -9.80 -8.86
CA LEU A 134 -13.39 -10.11 -10.29
C LEU A 134 -14.29 -11.31 -10.60
N ARG A 135 -14.25 -12.38 -9.79
CA ARG A 135 -15.14 -13.55 -9.95
C ARG A 135 -16.61 -13.18 -9.81
N ASN A 136 -16.93 -12.42 -8.78
CA ASN A 136 -18.30 -11.95 -8.53
C ASN A 136 -18.80 -11.06 -9.68
N GLY A 137 -18.04 -10.06 -10.09
CA GLY A 137 -18.41 -9.18 -11.18
C GLY A 137 -18.55 -9.90 -12.54
N LYS A 138 -17.73 -10.93 -12.80
CA LYS A 138 -17.87 -11.76 -14.00
C LYS A 138 -19.13 -12.60 -13.95
N SER A 139 -19.47 -13.18 -12.79
CA SER A 139 -20.68 -13.99 -12.64
C SER A 139 -21.97 -13.15 -12.75
N GLU A 140 -21.91 -11.89 -12.38
CA GLU A 140 -23.01 -10.92 -12.47
C GLU A 140 -23.08 -10.21 -13.83
N GLY A 141 -22.09 -10.41 -14.71
CA GLY A 141 -22.01 -9.76 -16.01
C GLY A 141 -21.57 -8.29 -15.98
N GLU A 142 -21.09 -7.81 -14.84
CA GLU A 142 -20.55 -6.46 -14.68
C GLU A 142 -19.12 -6.32 -15.23
N ILE A 143 -18.35 -7.41 -15.17
CA ILE A 143 -16.93 -7.44 -15.50
C ILE A 143 -16.66 -8.54 -16.51
N ASN A 144 -15.83 -8.23 -17.49
CA ASN A 144 -15.40 -9.19 -18.51
C ASN A 144 -13.86 -9.23 -18.58
N PHE A 145 -13.30 -10.42 -18.61
CA PHE A 145 -11.86 -10.68 -18.81
C PHE A 145 -11.62 -12.11 -19.26
N SER A 146 -10.46 -12.35 -19.87
CA SER A 146 -9.99 -13.68 -20.27
C SER A 146 -9.08 -14.28 -19.19
N GLY A 147 -9.07 -15.60 -19.10
CA GLY A 147 -8.23 -16.33 -18.12
C GLY A 147 -8.86 -16.44 -16.73
N SER A 148 -8.03 -16.71 -15.73
CA SER A 148 -8.48 -16.85 -14.33
C SER A 148 -8.59 -15.50 -13.63
N ALA A 149 -9.44 -15.41 -12.62
CA ALA A 149 -9.58 -14.21 -11.80
C ALA A 149 -8.29 -13.90 -11.02
N GLU A 150 -7.56 -14.94 -10.61
CA GLU A 150 -6.29 -14.81 -9.91
C GLU A 150 -5.22 -14.16 -10.80
N SER A 151 -5.08 -14.63 -12.06
CA SER A 151 -4.14 -14.01 -13.02
C SER A 151 -4.51 -12.57 -13.33
N GLN A 152 -5.80 -12.28 -13.47
CA GLN A 152 -6.29 -10.91 -13.70
C GLN A 152 -6.06 -10.01 -12.48
N ALA A 153 -6.24 -10.53 -11.26
CA ALA A 153 -5.95 -9.83 -10.01
C ALA A 153 -4.45 -9.49 -9.88
N GLN A 154 -3.58 -10.46 -10.18
CA GLN A 154 -2.13 -10.26 -10.19
C GLN A 154 -1.72 -9.19 -11.21
N LEU A 155 -2.28 -9.24 -12.43
CA LEU A 155 -2.02 -8.23 -13.46
C LEU A 155 -2.46 -6.84 -13.00
N LEU A 156 -3.65 -6.72 -12.43
CA LEU A 156 -4.20 -5.46 -11.94
C LEU A 156 -3.32 -4.88 -10.83
N LEU A 157 -2.95 -5.70 -9.84
CA LEU A 157 -2.09 -5.27 -8.73
C LEU A 157 -0.71 -4.85 -9.23
N ALA A 158 -0.08 -5.64 -10.10
CA ALA A 158 1.22 -5.32 -10.67
C ALA A 158 1.19 -4.01 -11.49
N ALA A 159 0.13 -3.79 -12.28
CA ALA A 159 -0.04 -2.57 -13.04
C ALA A 159 -0.21 -1.34 -12.12
N LEU A 160 -1.00 -1.45 -11.05
CA LEU A 160 -1.18 -0.37 -10.07
C LEU A 160 0.14 -0.02 -9.36
N GLN A 161 0.90 -1.02 -8.92
CA GLN A 161 2.21 -0.80 -8.29
C GLN A 161 3.20 -0.16 -9.28
N GLY A 162 3.32 -0.68 -10.49
CA GLY A 162 4.19 -0.13 -11.54
C GLY A 162 3.77 1.27 -11.97
N GLY A 163 2.47 1.51 -12.15
CA GLY A 163 1.92 2.81 -12.51
C GLY A 163 2.19 3.89 -11.45
N LEU A 164 2.13 3.50 -10.16
CA LEU A 164 2.44 4.39 -9.05
C LEU A 164 3.92 4.81 -9.07
N LEU A 165 4.82 3.85 -9.28
CA LEU A 165 6.26 4.10 -9.40
C LEU A 165 6.59 5.01 -10.61
N MET A 166 5.98 4.73 -11.76
CA MET A 166 6.18 5.53 -12.99
C MET A 166 5.70 6.96 -12.80
N ALA A 167 4.48 7.16 -12.32
CA ALA A 167 3.90 8.47 -12.10
C ALA A 167 4.74 9.30 -11.10
N ASN A 168 5.20 8.67 -10.02
CA ASN A 168 6.07 9.32 -9.05
C ASN A 168 7.44 9.71 -9.65
N ALA A 169 8.07 8.81 -10.42
CA ALA A 169 9.36 9.07 -11.07
C ALA A 169 9.26 10.18 -12.13
N MET A 170 8.12 10.27 -12.84
CA MET A 170 7.87 11.30 -13.85
C MET A 170 7.36 12.61 -13.26
N GLY A 171 6.95 12.63 -11.99
CA GLY A 171 6.34 13.80 -11.35
C GLY A 171 4.98 14.17 -11.95
N ASP A 172 4.30 13.19 -12.57
CA ASP A 172 3.05 13.41 -13.32
C ASP A 172 1.98 12.38 -12.91
N GLU A 173 1.02 12.84 -12.09
CA GLU A 173 -0.13 12.06 -11.64
C GLU A 173 -1.02 11.58 -12.80
N SER A 174 -1.02 12.29 -13.93
CA SER A 174 -1.87 11.96 -15.08
C SER A 174 -1.50 10.59 -15.66
N VAL A 175 -0.23 10.17 -15.55
CA VAL A 175 0.26 8.85 -15.99
C VAL A 175 -0.48 7.73 -15.26
N PHE A 176 -0.58 7.83 -13.92
CA PHE A 176 -1.34 6.87 -13.13
C PHE A 176 -2.84 6.89 -13.45
N THR A 177 -3.41 8.08 -13.58
CA THR A 177 -4.83 8.26 -13.85
C THR A 177 -5.22 7.65 -15.21
N GLN A 178 -4.42 7.87 -16.26
CA GLN A 178 -4.64 7.29 -17.60
C GLN A 178 -4.54 5.77 -17.57
N MET A 179 -3.48 5.23 -16.95
CA MET A 179 -3.29 3.78 -16.79
C MET A 179 -4.45 3.14 -16.04
N ARG A 180 -4.85 3.71 -14.90
CA ARG A 180 -5.98 3.27 -14.08
C ARG A 180 -7.28 3.21 -14.92
N ASN A 181 -7.58 4.27 -15.67
CA ASN A 181 -8.78 4.35 -16.50
C ASN A 181 -8.76 3.29 -17.60
N THR A 182 -7.59 3.05 -18.23
CA THR A 182 -7.41 1.99 -19.22
C THR A 182 -7.68 0.61 -18.62
N LEU A 183 -7.12 0.31 -17.47
CA LEU A 183 -7.33 -0.97 -16.76
C LEU A 183 -8.82 -1.21 -16.47
N LEU A 184 -9.51 -0.22 -15.92
CA LEU A 184 -10.94 -0.34 -15.60
C LEU A 184 -11.82 -0.42 -16.85
N THR A 185 -11.42 0.22 -17.94
CA THR A 185 -12.17 0.15 -19.20
C THR A 185 -12.04 -1.21 -19.89
N GLN A 186 -10.88 -1.86 -19.77
CA GLN A 186 -10.65 -3.21 -20.32
C GLN A 186 -11.43 -4.31 -19.59
N LEU A 187 -11.98 -4.02 -18.41
CA LEU A 187 -12.80 -4.94 -17.64
C LEU A 187 -14.32 -4.78 -17.89
N LYS A 188 -14.72 -3.87 -18.75
CA LYS A 188 -16.11 -3.69 -19.18
C LYS A 188 -16.40 -4.48 -20.44
#